data_209d8946cc1e5af52740d35eee1e8752
#
_entry.id   209d8946cc1e5af52740d35eee1e8752
#
_cell.length_a   1.000
_cell.length_b   1.000
_cell.length_c   1.000
_cell.angle_alpha   90.00
_cell.angle_beta   90.00
_cell.angle_gamma   90.00
#
_symmetry.space_group_name_H-M   'P 1'
#
loop_
_entity.id
_entity.type
_entity.pdbx_description
1 polymer ?
#
loop_
_entity_poly.entity_id
_entity_poly.type
_entity_poly.pdbx_seq_one_letter_code
_entity_poly.pdbx_strand_id
1 'polypeptide(L)'
;AGIGGSKLGTVAVQEAVLGKLYNQKNPDTKVLYAETTDSEHIGDILDIIESSLETGGNVLLNGVSKSGGTTETISNFEVIAEKISEYKDNPEEYITVTSQEDSPFHKLAEDKDYSTLEIPEKVGGRYSVLSPVGLYPLGILGVDLEELLEGAERVRERCLNEDIHRNPAARSAASIYVNQEQGRDIHDFFLYGKDLEMIGKWYRQLTGESLGKKHNRDGEKVNAGVTPIASVGSTDLHSMYQLYMGGPDDKLHTFVYTEENDRKVRVPENP
;
A
#
# COMPACT_ATOMS: atom_id res chain seq x y z
N ALA A 1 -4.50 10.74 5.49
CA ALA A 1 -5.30 9.81 6.31
C ALA A 1 -5.96 8.78 5.41
N GLY A 2 -5.86 7.48 5.75
CA GLY A 2 -6.45 6.38 4.97
C GLY A 2 -5.99 5.04 5.49
N ILE A 3 -6.84 4.01 5.38
CA ILE A 3 -6.57 2.67 5.91
C ILE A 3 -6.68 1.60 4.81
N GLY A 4 -5.95 0.51 4.96
CA GLY A 4 -6.02 -0.65 4.05
C GLY A 4 -5.73 -0.28 2.59
N GLY A 5 -6.69 -0.52 1.70
CA GLY A 5 -6.54 -0.25 0.26
C GLY A 5 -6.33 1.21 -0.10
N SER A 6 -6.78 2.14 0.73
CA SER A 6 -6.56 3.58 0.56
C SER A 6 -5.11 4.02 0.80
N LYS A 7 -4.24 3.12 1.29
CA LYS A 7 -2.87 3.42 1.67
C LYS A 7 -1.85 2.38 1.17
N LEU A 8 -2.14 1.08 1.32
CA LEU A 8 -1.11 0.03 1.17
C LEU A 8 -0.40 0.04 -0.18
N GLY A 9 -1.14 0.22 -1.29
CA GLY A 9 -0.53 0.33 -2.61
C GLY A 9 0.37 1.55 -2.75
N THR A 10 -0.04 2.69 -2.20
CA THR A 10 0.73 3.94 -2.21
C THR A 10 2.06 3.79 -1.46
N VAL A 11 2.00 3.23 -0.23
CA VAL A 11 3.21 3.00 0.58
C VAL A 11 4.12 1.98 -0.10
N ALA A 12 3.55 0.95 -0.72
CA ALA A 12 4.33 -0.07 -1.43
C ALA A 12 5.14 0.54 -2.58
N VAL A 13 4.55 1.40 -3.39
CA VAL A 13 5.26 2.11 -4.47
C VAL A 13 6.24 3.12 -3.89
N GLN A 14 5.83 3.91 -2.89
CA GLN A 14 6.71 4.91 -2.26
C GLN A 14 7.97 4.26 -1.66
N GLU A 15 7.84 3.18 -0.87
CA GLU A 15 9.01 2.52 -0.29
C GLU A 15 9.88 1.85 -1.36
N ALA A 16 9.29 1.23 -2.38
CA ALA A 16 10.04 0.57 -3.45
C ALA A 16 10.84 1.56 -4.31
N VAL A 17 10.31 2.77 -4.57
CA VAL A 17 10.93 3.76 -5.46
C VAL A 17 11.83 4.72 -4.67
N LEU A 18 11.35 5.25 -3.55
CA LEU A 18 12.06 6.28 -2.78
C LEU A 18 12.88 5.72 -1.61
N GLY A 19 12.61 4.46 -1.26
CA GLY A 19 13.23 3.75 -0.15
C GLY A 19 12.48 3.91 1.17
N LYS A 20 12.57 2.87 2.01
CA LYS A 20 11.92 2.82 3.33
C LYS A 20 12.39 3.93 4.28
N LEU A 21 13.62 4.39 4.13
CA LEU A 21 14.20 5.46 4.94
C LEU A 21 14.04 6.85 4.28
N TYR A 22 13.01 7.03 3.44
CA TYR A 22 12.80 8.28 2.70
C TYR A 22 12.77 9.50 3.62
N ASN A 23 11.91 9.52 4.62
CA ASN A 23 11.79 10.66 5.56
C ASN A 23 13.08 10.96 6.32
N GLN A 24 13.89 9.94 6.62
CA GLN A 24 15.17 10.08 7.35
C GLN A 24 16.30 10.67 6.49
N LYS A 25 16.12 10.69 5.16
CA LYS A 25 17.06 11.35 4.23
C LYS A 25 16.87 12.86 4.18
N ASN A 26 15.95 13.39 4.99
CA ASN A 26 15.60 14.80 5.07
C ASN A 26 15.16 15.39 3.71
N PRO A 27 14.15 14.81 3.06
CA PRO A 27 13.61 15.32 1.80
C PRO A 27 12.87 16.65 2.03
N ASP A 28 12.64 17.40 0.95
CA ASP A 28 11.86 18.64 0.99
C ASP A 28 10.42 18.39 1.46
N THR A 29 9.84 17.26 1.07
CA THR A 29 8.50 16.84 1.48
C THR A 29 8.55 15.49 2.20
N LYS A 30 8.16 15.44 3.45
CA LYS A 30 8.01 14.21 4.23
C LYS A 30 6.57 13.69 4.12
N VAL A 31 6.39 12.38 4.24
CA VAL A 31 5.07 11.74 4.24
C VAL A 31 4.80 11.00 5.53
N LEU A 32 3.62 11.21 6.10
CA LEU A 32 3.12 10.51 7.28
C LEU A 32 1.80 9.81 6.94
N TYR A 33 1.58 8.64 7.50
CA TYR A 33 0.39 7.83 7.23
C TYR A 33 -0.44 7.63 8.50
N ALA A 34 -1.52 8.40 8.63
CA ALA A 34 -2.52 8.23 9.68
C ALA A 34 -3.46 7.06 9.28
N GLU A 35 -3.14 5.85 9.74
CA GLU A 35 -3.74 4.58 9.27
C GLU A 35 -4.38 3.72 10.36
N THR A 36 -4.34 4.18 11.59
CA THR A 36 -4.84 3.45 12.76
C THR A 36 -5.51 4.41 13.72
N THR A 37 -6.34 3.89 14.60
CA THR A 37 -6.93 4.64 15.72
C THR A 37 -6.10 4.55 17.00
N ASP A 38 -4.85 4.11 16.90
CA ASP A 38 -3.89 4.11 17.99
C ASP A 38 -3.56 5.57 18.38
N SER A 39 -3.98 5.96 19.57
CA SER A 39 -3.85 7.33 20.08
C SER A 39 -2.41 7.80 20.21
N GLU A 40 -1.48 6.91 20.57
CA GLU A 40 -0.06 7.25 20.68
C GLU A 40 0.51 7.56 19.30
N HIS A 41 0.23 6.69 18.30
CA HIS A 41 0.69 6.91 16.94
C HIS A 41 0.11 8.18 16.29
N ILE A 42 -1.17 8.45 16.53
CA ILE A 42 -1.80 9.69 16.02
C ILE A 42 -1.26 10.91 16.77
N GLY A 43 -1.02 10.79 18.08
CA GLY A 43 -0.36 11.82 18.88
C GLY A 43 1.01 12.19 18.32
N ASP A 44 1.87 11.20 18.05
CA ASP A 44 3.19 11.42 17.42
C ASP A 44 3.09 12.15 16.06
N ILE A 45 2.08 11.80 15.26
CA ILE A 45 1.82 12.50 13.98
C ILE A 45 1.44 13.95 14.22
N LEU A 46 0.55 14.24 15.19
CA LEU A 46 0.13 15.58 15.52
C LEU A 46 1.30 16.43 16.05
N ASP A 47 2.16 15.89 16.89
CA ASP A 47 3.36 16.57 17.40
C ASP A 47 4.32 16.96 16.26
N ILE A 48 4.51 16.06 15.26
CA ILE A 48 5.32 16.35 14.08
C ILE A 48 4.69 17.46 13.23
N ILE A 49 3.36 17.42 13.04
CA ILE A 49 2.60 18.43 12.30
C ILE A 49 2.72 19.78 13.01
N GLU A 50 2.46 19.83 14.31
CA GLU A 50 2.54 21.04 15.14
C GLU A 50 3.93 21.67 15.06
N SER A 51 4.98 20.89 15.32
CA SER A 51 6.36 21.34 15.19
C SER A 51 6.70 21.93 13.81
N SER A 52 6.15 21.35 12.74
CA SER A 52 6.33 21.88 11.38
C SER A 52 5.61 23.21 11.21
N LEU A 53 4.37 23.33 11.65
CA LEU A 53 3.55 24.54 11.53
C LEU A 53 4.11 25.69 12.37
N GLU A 54 4.57 25.44 13.61
CA GLU A 54 5.22 26.42 14.48
C GLU A 54 6.50 27.02 13.88
N THR A 55 7.21 26.23 13.09
CA THR A 55 8.46 26.67 12.42
C THR A 55 8.22 27.29 11.04
N GLY A 56 6.95 27.54 10.67
CA GLY A 56 6.56 28.14 9.38
C GLY A 56 6.53 27.17 8.21
N GLY A 57 6.57 25.87 8.48
CA GLY A 57 6.39 24.82 7.48
C GLY A 57 4.94 24.72 6.97
N ASN A 58 4.73 23.95 5.93
CA ASN A 58 3.41 23.65 5.40
C ASN A 58 3.08 22.17 5.59
N VAL A 59 1.81 21.89 5.80
CA VAL A 59 1.26 20.54 5.91
C VAL A 59 0.13 20.42 4.89
N LEU A 60 0.13 19.36 4.12
CA LEU A 60 -0.96 18.99 3.23
C LEU A 60 -1.62 17.72 3.77
N LEU A 61 -2.90 17.81 4.08
CA LEU A 61 -3.71 16.67 4.48
C LEU A 61 -4.44 16.08 3.27
N ASN A 62 -4.18 14.81 2.95
CA ASN A 62 -4.99 14.06 1.99
C ASN A 62 -5.80 12.99 2.72
N GLY A 63 -7.12 13.15 2.75
CA GLY A 63 -8.06 12.16 3.27
C GLY A 63 -8.50 11.20 2.17
N VAL A 64 -8.31 9.90 2.35
CA VAL A 64 -8.61 8.90 1.32
C VAL A 64 -9.59 7.86 1.82
N SER A 65 -10.83 7.90 1.33
CA SER A 65 -11.85 6.89 1.63
C SER A 65 -12.84 6.76 0.48
N LYS A 66 -12.86 5.60 -0.20
CA LYS A 66 -13.76 5.40 -1.33
C LYS A 66 -15.23 5.56 -0.96
N SER A 67 -15.69 4.85 0.07
CA SER A 67 -17.09 4.87 0.51
C SER A 67 -17.45 6.11 1.34
N GLY A 68 -16.44 6.83 1.84
CA GLY A 68 -16.64 7.94 2.76
C GLY A 68 -17.19 7.56 4.14
N GLY A 69 -17.26 6.25 4.45
CA GLY A 69 -17.84 5.74 5.69
C GLY A 69 -16.85 5.01 6.61
N THR A 70 -15.55 5.04 6.29
CA THR A 70 -14.53 4.38 7.12
C THR A 70 -14.26 5.24 8.36
N THR A 71 -14.79 4.83 9.49
CA THR A 71 -14.76 5.59 10.76
C THR A 71 -13.35 6.00 11.15
N GLU A 72 -12.38 5.09 11.07
CA GLU A 72 -10.99 5.34 11.42
C GLU A 72 -10.37 6.43 10.54
N THR A 73 -10.65 6.39 9.25
CA THR A 73 -10.15 7.40 8.30
C THR A 73 -10.74 8.78 8.60
N ILE A 74 -12.06 8.84 8.80
CA ILE A 74 -12.75 10.10 9.07
C ILE A 74 -12.29 10.69 10.41
N SER A 75 -12.21 9.88 11.47
CA SER A 75 -11.74 10.35 12.79
C SER A 75 -10.33 10.91 12.73
N ASN A 76 -9.40 10.22 12.09
CA ASN A 76 -8.03 10.71 11.94
C ASN A 76 -7.95 11.97 11.06
N PHE A 77 -8.79 12.03 10.01
CA PHE A 77 -8.86 13.18 9.13
C PHE A 77 -9.34 14.43 9.87
N GLU A 78 -10.45 14.33 10.62
CA GLU A 78 -11.03 15.44 11.37
C GLU A 78 -10.05 15.99 12.43
N VAL A 79 -9.39 15.10 13.18
CA VAL A 79 -8.40 15.51 14.20
C VAL A 79 -7.21 16.26 13.57
N ILE A 80 -6.71 15.79 12.41
CA ILE A 80 -5.60 16.47 11.73
C ILE A 80 -6.07 17.77 11.07
N ALA A 81 -7.28 17.79 10.49
CA ALA A 81 -7.86 19.00 9.90
C ALA A 81 -8.07 20.10 10.95
N GLU A 82 -8.55 19.74 12.15
CA GLU A 82 -8.67 20.64 13.29
C GLU A 82 -7.29 21.23 13.66
N LYS A 83 -6.26 20.38 13.78
CA LYS A 83 -4.88 20.82 14.08
C LYS A 83 -4.35 21.82 13.03
N ILE A 84 -4.60 21.60 11.75
CA ILE A 84 -4.21 22.54 10.68
C ILE A 84 -4.94 23.87 10.85
N SER A 85 -6.24 23.86 11.21
CA SER A 85 -7.07 25.04 11.40
C SER A 85 -6.62 25.93 12.56
N GLU A 86 -5.91 25.37 13.55
CA GLU A 86 -5.32 26.16 14.65
C GLU A 86 -4.17 27.09 14.18
N TYR A 87 -3.54 26.79 13.04
CA TYR A 87 -2.33 27.48 12.55
C TYR A 87 -2.50 28.18 11.19
N LYS A 88 -3.57 27.92 10.46
CA LYS A 88 -3.79 28.46 9.09
C LYS A 88 -5.10 29.23 9.04
N ASP A 89 -5.06 30.43 8.47
CA ASP A 89 -6.25 31.28 8.29
C ASP A 89 -7.22 30.72 7.23
N ASN A 90 -6.70 30.00 6.22
CA ASN A 90 -7.45 29.35 5.14
C ASN A 90 -7.10 27.85 5.12
N PRO A 91 -7.54 27.06 6.11
CA PRO A 91 -7.14 25.64 6.21
C PRO A 91 -7.59 24.79 5.02
N GLU A 92 -8.65 25.17 4.30
CA GLU A 92 -9.17 24.51 3.11
C GLU A 92 -8.13 24.41 1.98
N GLU A 93 -7.20 25.34 1.86
CA GLU A 93 -6.12 25.32 0.87
C GLU A 93 -5.10 24.19 1.12
N TYR A 94 -5.09 23.63 2.32
CA TYR A 94 -4.15 22.58 2.76
C TYR A 94 -4.80 21.20 2.85
N ILE A 95 -6.06 21.06 2.43
CA ILE A 95 -6.84 19.84 2.60
C ILE A 95 -7.36 19.35 1.26
N THR A 96 -7.12 18.07 0.99
CA THR A 96 -7.64 17.36 -0.19
C THR A 96 -8.37 16.11 0.25
N VAL A 97 -9.53 15.85 -0.32
CA VAL A 97 -10.29 14.62 -0.13
C VAL A 97 -10.29 13.79 -1.40
N THR A 98 -9.85 12.55 -1.29
CA THR A 98 -9.87 11.57 -2.39
C THR A 98 -10.93 10.53 -2.08
N SER A 99 -12.06 10.58 -2.79
CA SER A 99 -13.22 9.71 -2.52
C SER A 99 -14.02 9.44 -3.79
N GLN A 100 -15.02 8.57 -3.70
CA GLN A 100 -15.99 8.40 -4.77
C GLN A 100 -16.94 9.60 -4.78
N GLU A 101 -17.29 10.08 -5.97
CA GLU A 101 -18.32 11.10 -6.19
C GLU A 101 -19.61 10.76 -5.40
N ASP A 102 -20.30 11.77 -4.90
CA ASP A 102 -21.50 11.64 -4.06
C ASP A 102 -21.36 10.85 -2.74
N SER A 103 -20.16 10.37 -2.39
CA SER A 103 -19.96 9.76 -1.08
C SER A 103 -20.14 10.78 0.06
N PRO A 104 -20.44 10.34 1.29
CA PRO A 104 -20.49 11.25 2.43
C PRO A 104 -19.23 12.10 2.63
N PHE A 105 -18.06 11.53 2.33
CA PHE A 105 -16.79 12.23 2.47
C PHE A 105 -16.55 13.26 1.35
N HIS A 106 -17.05 12.96 0.14
CA HIS A 106 -17.04 13.92 -0.96
C HIS A 106 -17.93 15.13 -0.65
N LYS A 107 -19.15 14.90 -0.16
CA LYS A 107 -20.08 15.95 0.24
C LYS A 107 -19.53 16.81 1.39
N LEU A 108 -18.90 16.18 2.39
CA LEU A 108 -18.20 16.91 3.43
C LEU A 108 -17.13 17.84 2.86
N ALA A 109 -16.38 17.38 1.86
CA ALA A 109 -15.33 18.18 1.22
C ALA A 109 -15.93 19.39 0.48
N GLU A 110 -17.03 19.18 -0.26
CA GLU A 110 -17.75 20.26 -0.94
C GLU A 110 -18.30 21.31 0.07
N ASP A 111 -18.91 20.84 1.17
CA ASP A 111 -19.47 21.70 2.22
C ASP A 111 -18.39 22.53 2.95
N LYS A 112 -17.14 22.08 2.92
CA LYS A 112 -15.98 22.72 3.57
C LYS A 112 -15.03 23.41 2.59
N ASP A 113 -15.37 23.49 1.32
CA ASP A 113 -14.54 24.03 0.24
C ASP A 113 -13.16 23.35 0.11
N TYR A 114 -13.04 22.08 0.51
CA TYR A 114 -11.82 21.30 0.34
C TYR A 114 -11.64 20.84 -1.11
N SER A 115 -10.39 20.73 -1.57
CA SER A 115 -10.10 20.15 -2.88
C SER A 115 -10.53 18.70 -2.94
N THR A 116 -11.12 18.26 -4.06
CA THR A 116 -11.60 16.88 -4.25
C THR A 116 -10.89 16.18 -5.39
N LEU A 117 -10.64 14.89 -5.21
CA LEU A 117 -10.14 13.97 -6.24
C LEU A 117 -11.05 12.74 -6.28
N GLU A 118 -11.46 12.34 -7.49
CA GLU A 118 -12.40 11.25 -7.67
C GLU A 118 -11.72 9.88 -7.72
N ILE A 119 -12.29 8.91 -6.98
CA ILE A 119 -11.97 7.48 -7.13
C ILE A 119 -12.99 6.87 -8.09
N PRO A 120 -12.58 6.34 -9.27
CA PRO A 120 -13.51 5.77 -10.21
C PRO A 120 -14.36 4.65 -9.58
N GLU A 121 -15.66 4.66 -9.85
CA GLU A 121 -16.64 3.76 -9.23
C GLU A 121 -16.23 2.28 -9.28
N LYS A 122 -15.70 1.83 -10.42
CA LYS A 122 -15.32 0.43 -10.65
C LYS A 122 -13.97 0.03 -10.02
N VAL A 123 -13.20 1.00 -9.49
CA VAL A 123 -11.90 0.74 -8.87
C VAL A 123 -12.09 0.43 -7.40
N GLY A 124 -11.80 -0.82 -7.00
CA GLY A 124 -11.79 -1.22 -5.60
C GLY A 124 -10.58 -0.65 -4.84
N GLY A 125 -10.73 -0.37 -3.52
CA GLY A 125 -9.67 0.27 -2.72
C GLY A 125 -8.30 -0.38 -2.85
N ARG A 126 -8.19 -1.70 -2.75
CA ARG A 126 -6.91 -2.42 -2.86
C ARG A 126 -6.26 -2.40 -4.25
N TYR A 127 -7.01 -1.98 -5.28
CA TYR A 127 -6.54 -1.84 -6.67
C TYR A 127 -6.32 -0.38 -7.09
N SER A 128 -6.44 0.58 -6.16
CA SER A 128 -6.58 2.00 -6.48
C SER A 128 -5.26 2.77 -6.60
N VAL A 129 -4.09 2.14 -6.42
CA VAL A 129 -2.80 2.83 -6.45
C VAL A 129 -2.53 3.61 -7.75
N LEU A 130 -3.02 3.12 -8.90
CA LEU A 130 -2.92 3.78 -10.21
C LEU A 130 -4.12 4.70 -10.51
N SER A 131 -4.83 5.16 -9.49
CA SER A 131 -5.84 6.20 -9.53
C SER A 131 -5.37 7.39 -8.67
N PRO A 132 -6.14 8.49 -8.54
CA PRO A 132 -5.76 9.60 -7.65
C PRO A 132 -5.38 9.20 -6.22
N VAL A 133 -5.86 8.06 -5.73
CA VAL A 133 -5.48 7.49 -4.41
C VAL A 133 -3.96 7.35 -4.25
N GLY A 134 -3.27 6.85 -5.26
CA GLY A 134 -1.82 6.68 -5.22
C GLY A 134 -1.08 7.76 -6.01
N LEU A 135 -1.59 8.12 -7.21
CA LEU A 135 -0.88 9.04 -8.10
C LEU A 135 -0.69 10.43 -7.48
N TYR A 136 -1.72 10.95 -6.79
CA TYR A 136 -1.63 12.27 -6.17
C TYR A 136 -0.53 12.36 -5.10
N PRO A 137 -0.51 11.53 -4.04
CA PRO A 137 0.57 11.61 -3.06
C PRO A 137 1.94 11.20 -3.64
N LEU A 138 2.01 10.23 -4.55
CA LEU A 138 3.28 9.82 -5.17
C LEU A 138 3.88 10.94 -6.03
N GLY A 139 3.05 11.67 -6.78
CA GLY A 139 3.50 12.83 -7.57
C GLY A 139 4.03 13.97 -6.67
N ILE A 140 3.37 14.25 -5.54
CA ILE A 140 3.86 15.24 -4.56
C ILE A 140 5.23 14.84 -3.99
N LEU A 141 5.47 13.54 -3.82
CA LEU A 141 6.75 13.00 -3.35
C LEU A 141 7.83 12.95 -4.44
N GLY A 142 7.51 13.32 -5.68
CA GLY A 142 8.45 13.35 -6.80
C GLY A 142 8.66 12.00 -7.50
N VAL A 143 7.75 11.05 -7.34
CA VAL A 143 7.75 9.82 -8.16
C VAL A 143 7.39 10.18 -9.60
N ASP A 144 8.14 9.66 -10.56
CA ASP A 144 7.80 9.77 -11.98
C ASP A 144 6.54 8.95 -12.28
N LEU A 145 5.42 9.66 -12.42
CA LEU A 145 4.12 9.04 -12.65
C LEU A 145 3.97 8.49 -14.06
N GLU A 146 4.62 9.09 -15.05
CA GLU A 146 4.58 8.61 -16.43
C GLU A 146 5.30 7.27 -16.52
N GLU A 147 6.52 7.16 -15.98
CA GLU A 147 7.28 5.91 -15.93
C GLU A 147 6.53 4.82 -15.15
N LEU A 148 5.88 5.17 -14.03
CA LEU A 148 5.06 4.25 -13.25
C LEU A 148 3.89 3.68 -14.06
N LEU A 149 3.17 4.55 -14.79
CA LEU A 149 2.02 4.15 -15.61
C LEU A 149 2.45 3.34 -16.84
N GLU A 150 3.54 3.71 -17.50
CA GLU A 150 4.12 2.92 -18.58
C GLU A 150 4.54 1.52 -18.11
N GLY A 151 5.12 1.42 -16.92
CA GLY A 151 5.46 0.14 -16.30
C GLY A 151 4.22 -0.73 -16.10
N ALA A 152 3.13 -0.14 -15.61
CA ALA A 152 1.86 -0.84 -15.43
C ALA A 152 1.25 -1.29 -16.76
N GLU A 153 1.31 -0.46 -17.81
CA GLU A 153 0.82 -0.81 -19.14
C GLU A 153 1.60 -1.97 -19.74
N ARG A 154 2.93 -1.95 -19.68
CA ARG A 154 3.77 -3.08 -20.15
C ARG A 154 3.42 -4.40 -19.48
N VAL A 155 3.15 -4.38 -18.16
CA VAL A 155 2.73 -5.58 -17.44
C VAL A 155 1.32 -6.01 -17.85
N ARG A 156 0.39 -5.05 -18.00
CA ARG A 156 -0.98 -5.31 -18.45
C ARG A 156 -1.00 -6.04 -19.80
N GLU A 157 -0.23 -5.56 -20.78
CA GLU A 157 -0.12 -6.20 -22.10
C GLU A 157 0.33 -7.67 -21.99
N ARG A 158 1.36 -7.92 -21.18
CA ARG A 158 1.83 -9.29 -20.94
C ARG A 158 0.77 -10.17 -20.27
N CYS A 159 0.01 -9.60 -19.34
CA CYS A 159 -1.05 -10.31 -18.60
C CYS A 159 -2.33 -10.54 -19.43
N LEU A 160 -2.49 -9.87 -20.56
CA LEU A 160 -3.58 -10.13 -21.52
C LEU A 160 -3.23 -11.21 -22.56
N ASN A 161 -2.02 -11.72 -22.56
CA ASN A 161 -1.62 -12.76 -23.51
C ASN A 161 -2.32 -14.09 -23.18
N GLU A 162 -2.91 -14.73 -24.19
CA GLU A 162 -3.62 -16.01 -24.04
C GLU A 162 -2.66 -17.19 -23.83
N ASP A 163 -1.41 -17.07 -24.32
CA ASP A 163 -0.38 -18.08 -24.07
C ASP A 163 0.11 -17.98 -22.61
N ILE A 164 -0.19 -19.01 -21.82
CA ILE A 164 0.18 -19.09 -20.41
C ILE A 164 1.70 -18.93 -20.19
N HIS A 165 2.52 -19.37 -21.14
CA HIS A 165 3.99 -19.24 -21.04
C HIS A 165 4.47 -17.78 -21.14
N ARG A 166 3.65 -16.91 -21.75
CA ARG A 166 3.92 -15.49 -21.92
C ARG A 166 3.15 -14.61 -20.94
N ASN A 167 2.18 -15.20 -20.23
CA ASN A 167 1.33 -14.49 -19.27
C ASN A 167 1.82 -14.75 -17.83
N PRO A 168 2.56 -13.82 -17.20
CA PRO A 168 3.11 -14.02 -15.87
C PRO A 168 2.02 -14.14 -14.79
N ALA A 169 0.89 -13.42 -14.94
CA ALA A 169 -0.22 -13.50 -13.99
C ALA A 169 -0.90 -14.88 -14.04
N ALA A 170 -1.18 -15.39 -15.24
CA ALA A 170 -1.78 -16.71 -15.41
C ALA A 170 -0.86 -17.82 -14.90
N ARG A 171 0.45 -17.72 -15.16
CA ARG A 171 1.43 -18.67 -14.61
C ARG A 171 1.48 -18.67 -13.09
N SER A 172 1.50 -17.48 -12.47
CA SER A 172 1.49 -17.36 -11.02
C SER A 172 0.21 -17.93 -10.42
N ALA A 173 -0.95 -17.59 -11.00
CA ALA A 173 -2.23 -18.12 -10.56
C ALA A 173 -2.31 -19.66 -10.68
N ALA A 174 -1.87 -20.22 -11.79
CA ALA A 174 -1.82 -21.67 -12.00
C ALA A 174 -0.88 -22.35 -10.99
N SER A 175 0.29 -21.76 -10.71
CA SER A 175 1.22 -22.30 -9.72
C SER A 175 0.60 -22.33 -8.32
N ILE A 176 -0.06 -21.25 -7.90
CA ILE A 176 -0.75 -21.18 -6.60
C ILE A 176 -1.87 -22.23 -6.53
N TYR A 177 -2.69 -22.32 -7.58
CA TYR A 177 -3.81 -23.26 -7.63
C TYR A 177 -3.33 -24.72 -7.55
N VAL A 178 -2.34 -25.11 -8.35
CA VAL A 178 -1.81 -26.49 -8.34
C VAL A 178 -1.19 -26.84 -7.00
N ASN A 179 -0.51 -25.91 -6.34
CA ASN A 179 0.05 -26.14 -5.00
C ASN A 179 -1.05 -26.24 -3.94
N GLN A 180 -2.12 -25.46 -4.04
CA GLN A 180 -3.27 -25.55 -3.15
C GLN A 180 -3.97 -26.92 -3.27
N GLU A 181 -4.15 -27.46 -4.48
CA GLU A 181 -4.70 -28.82 -4.71
C GLU A 181 -3.81 -29.92 -4.10
N GLN A 182 -2.55 -29.61 -3.78
CA GLN A 182 -1.60 -30.49 -3.09
C GLN A 182 -1.53 -30.24 -1.57
N GLY A 183 -2.41 -29.38 -1.03
CA GLY A 183 -2.45 -29.06 0.39
C GLY A 183 -1.51 -27.94 0.84
N ARG A 184 -0.91 -27.18 -0.11
CA ARG A 184 -0.10 -26.00 0.21
C ARG A 184 -0.97 -24.75 0.20
N ASP A 185 -1.66 -24.52 1.30
CA ASP A 185 -2.64 -23.43 1.47
C ASP A 185 -2.02 -22.11 1.95
N ILE A 186 -0.71 -22.10 2.23
CA ILE A 186 0.02 -20.92 2.64
C ILE A 186 0.90 -20.45 1.48
N HIS A 187 0.71 -19.21 1.02
CA HIS A 187 1.56 -18.60 0.01
C HIS A 187 2.45 -17.54 0.64
N ASP A 188 3.74 -17.85 0.75
CA ASP A 188 4.75 -16.92 1.23
C ASP A 188 5.37 -16.12 0.09
N PHE A 189 5.17 -14.81 0.13
CA PHE A 189 5.78 -13.85 -0.77
C PHE A 189 7.07 -13.36 -0.13
N PHE A 190 8.19 -14.01 -0.49
CA PHE A 190 9.50 -13.83 0.13
C PHE A 190 10.31 -12.78 -0.64
N LEU A 191 10.53 -11.61 -0.03
CA LEU A 191 11.11 -10.44 -0.67
C LEU A 191 12.57 -10.23 -0.23
N TYR A 192 13.49 -10.25 -1.18
CA TYR A 192 14.89 -9.85 -0.95
C TYR A 192 15.08 -8.38 -1.30
N GLY A 193 14.87 -7.54 -0.29
CA GLY A 193 14.96 -6.09 -0.36
C GLY A 193 14.08 -5.46 0.71
N LYS A 194 14.67 -4.68 1.61
CA LYS A 194 13.91 -4.06 2.72
C LYS A 194 12.87 -3.06 2.22
N ASP A 195 13.16 -2.37 1.12
CA ASP A 195 12.27 -1.40 0.49
C ASP A 195 11.07 -2.07 -0.23
N LEU A 196 11.10 -3.40 -0.40
CA LEU A 196 10.00 -4.19 -0.99
C LEU A 196 9.00 -4.71 0.06
N GLU A 197 9.25 -4.55 1.35
CA GLU A 197 8.41 -5.11 2.42
C GLU A 197 6.93 -4.73 2.28
N MET A 198 6.64 -3.48 1.92
CA MET A 198 5.27 -3.01 1.76
C MET A 198 4.57 -3.57 0.52
N ILE A 199 5.30 -3.98 -0.52
CA ILE A 199 4.74 -4.77 -1.63
C ILE A 199 4.19 -6.09 -1.11
N GLY A 200 4.92 -6.76 -0.20
CA GLY A 200 4.45 -7.99 0.45
C GLY A 200 3.19 -7.76 1.30
N LYS A 201 3.11 -6.67 2.05
CA LYS A 201 1.93 -6.32 2.84
C LYS A 201 0.73 -5.98 1.95
N TRP A 202 0.94 -5.29 0.84
CA TRP A 202 -0.09 -5.02 -0.15
C TRP A 202 -0.55 -6.31 -0.85
N TYR A 203 0.38 -7.20 -1.21
CA TYR A 203 0.07 -8.53 -1.74
C TYR A 203 -0.82 -9.33 -0.79
N ARG A 204 -0.57 -9.28 0.52
CA ARG A 204 -1.43 -9.95 1.52
C ARG A 204 -2.87 -9.47 1.43
N GLN A 205 -3.10 -8.18 1.33
CA GLN A 205 -4.45 -7.63 1.17
C GLN A 205 -5.06 -8.03 -0.16
N LEU A 206 -4.32 -7.90 -1.26
CA LEU A 206 -4.79 -8.30 -2.59
C LEU A 206 -5.25 -9.76 -2.61
N THR A 207 -4.47 -10.65 -2.03
CA THR A 207 -4.76 -12.09 -1.99
C THR A 207 -5.89 -12.41 -1.02
N GLY A 208 -5.79 -11.98 0.23
CA GLY A 208 -6.76 -12.29 1.27
C GLY A 208 -8.17 -11.80 0.92
N GLU A 209 -8.30 -10.54 0.54
CA GLU A 209 -9.59 -9.92 0.21
C GLU A 209 -10.16 -10.33 -1.15
N SER A 210 -9.30 -10.80 -2.08
CA SER A 210 -9.78 -11.22 -3.40
C SER A 210 -10.12 -12.69 -3.48
N LEU A 211 -9.34 -13.56 -2.83
CA LEU A 211 -9.49 -15.02 -2.93
C LEU A 211 -10.29 -15.64 -1.78
N GLY A 212 -10.35 -14.99 -0.61
CA GLY A 212 -11.16 -15.47 0.51
C GLY A 212 -12.65 -15.45 0.16
N LYS A 213 -13.26 -16.63 -0.02
CA LYS A 213 -14.68 -16.77 -0.42
C LYS A 213 -15.37 -17.85 0.41
N LYS A 214 -16.53 -17.48 0.97
CA LYS A 214 -17.39 -18.44 1.70
C LYS A 214 -18.15 -19.35 0.74
N HIS A 215 -18.57 -18.83 -0.41
CA HIS A 215 -19.38 -19.54 -1.39
C HIS A 215 -18.74 -19.49 -2.77
N ASN A 216 -18.94 -20.55 -3.55
CA ASN A 216 -18.62 -20.57 -4.99
C ASN A 216 -19.67 -19.81 -5.82
N ARG A 217 -19.53 -19.82 -7.15
CA ARG A 217 -20.48 -19.14 -8.06
C ARG A 217 -21.88 -19.77 -8.08
N ASP A 218 -21.99 -21.02 -7.69
CA ASP A 218 -23.25 -21.79 -7.62
C ASP A 218 -23.95 -21.64 -6.25
N GLY A 219 -23.36 -20.85 -5.35
CA GLY A 219 -23.88 -20.59 -3.99
C GLY A 219 -23.55 -21.66 -2.96
N GLU A 220 -22.76 -22.66 -3.31
CA GLU A 220 -22.33 -23.73 -2.39
C GLU A 220 -21.26 -23.20 -1.45
N LYS A 221 -21.31 -23.65 -0.18
CA LYS A 221 -20.33 -23.27 0.84
C LYS A 221 -19.01 -23.99 0.61
N VAL A 222 -17.96 -23.26 0.28
CA VAL A 222 -16.61 -23.80 -0.03
C VAL A 222 -15.53 -23.35 0.95
N ASN A 223 -15.67 -22.17 1.58
CA ASN A 223 -14.65 -21.54 2.44
C ASN A 223 -13.26 -21.53 1.74
N ALA A 224 -13.21 -21.13 0.48
CA ALA A 224 -11.99 -21.10 -0.32
C ALA A 224 -11.09 -19.91 0.05
N GLY A 225 -9.80 -20.08 -0.17
CA GLY A 225 -8.79 -19.04 0.01
C GLY A 225 -7.40 -19.62 0.17
N VAL A 226 -6.41 -18.75 0.07
CA VAL A 226 -5.01 -19.04 0.35
C VAL A 226 -4.56 -18.09 1.45
N THR A 227 -3.81 -18.55 2.43
CA THR A 227 -3.26 -17.70 3.49
C THR A 227 -2.01 -17.00 3.00
N PRO A 228 -2.06 -15.69 2.69
CA PRO A 228 -0.88 -14.97 2.22
C PRO A 228 -0.03 -14.53 3.40
N ILE A 229 1.27 -14.80 3.33
CA ILE A 229 2.26 -14.22 4.22
C ILE A 229 3.29 -13.44 3.41
N ALA A 230 4.05 -12.58 4.08
CA ALA A 230 5.12 -11.81 3.46
C ALA A 230 6.35 -11.88 4.35
N SER A 231 7.42 -12.42 3.81
CA SER A 231 8.70 -12.58 4.47
C SER A 231 9.76 -11.67 3.84
N VAL A 232 10.71 -11.21 4.63
CA VAL A 232 11.79 -10.32 4.17
C VAL A 232 13.15 -10.99 4.38
N GLY A 233 13.86 -11.26 3.31
CA GLY A 233 15.27 -11.67 3.35
C GLY A 233 16.18 -10.48 3.71
N SER A 234 17.18 -10.68 4.55
CA SER A 234 17.58 -11.92 5.24
C SER A 234 16.94 -12.08 6.64
N THR A 235 16.17 -11.08 7.09
CA THR A 235 15.60 -11.04 8.46
C THR A 235 14.82 -12.31 8.78
N ASP A 236 13.92 -12.72 7.88
CA ASP A 236 13.04 -13.87 8.12
C ASP A 236 13.72 -15.23 7.86
N LEU A 237 14.93 -15.23 7.34
CA LEU A 237 15.78 -16.43 7.39
C LEU A 237 16.28 -16.71 8.82
N HIS A 238 16.28 -15.71 9.71
CA HIS A 238 16.64 -15.88 11.11
C HIS A 238 15.44 -16.10 12.03
N SER A 239 14.23 -15.81 11.57
CA SER A 239 13.01 -15.97 12.37
C SER A 239 12.14 -17.17 11.96
N MET A 240 12.10 -17.52 10.66
CA MET A 240 11.16 -18.48 10.10
C MET A 240 11.83 -19.68 9.38
N TYR A 241 13.13 -19.64 9.16
CA TYR A 241 13.84 -20.62 8.35
C TYR A 241 13.66 -22.05 8.86
N GLN A 242 13.69 -22.28 10.18
CA GLN A 242 13.49 -23.61 10.76
C GLN A 242 12.09 -24.19 10.40
N LEU A 243 11.06 -23.34 10.44
CA LEU A 243 9.71 -23.74 10.05
C LEU A 243 9.63 -24.03 8.54
N TYR A 244 10.29 -23.21 7.73
CA TYR A 244 10.26 -23.36 6.28
C TYR A 244 10.97 -24.63 5.79
N MET A 245 12.08 -25.00 6.43
CA MET A 245 12.89 -26.16 6.04
C MET A 245 12.49 -27.46 6.73
N GLY A 246 12.03 -27.39 7.97
CA GLY A 246 11.78 -28.59 8.79
C GLY A 246 10.32 -28.76 9.23
N GLY A 247 9.45 -27.82 8.90
CA GLY A 247 8.03 -27.85 9.23
C GLY A 247 7.17 -28.58 8.21
N PRO A 248 5.83 -28.44 8.30
CA PRO A 248 4.90 -29.04 7.33
C PRO A 248 5.11 -28.52 5.91
N ASP A 249 4.97 -29.40 4.92
CA ASP A 249 4.97 -29.07 3.49
C ASP A 249 3.62 -28.50 3.04
N ASP A 250 3.23 -27.38 3.66
CA ASP A 250 1.96 -26.68 3.47
C ASP A 250 2.12 -25.28 2.84
N LYS A 251 3.33 -24.96 2.37
CA LYS A 251 3.69 -23.62 1.88
C LYS A 251 4.22 -23.63 0.46
N LEU A 252 3.81 -22.62 -0.30
CA LEU A 252 4.44 -22.24 -1.56
C LEU A 252 5.21 -20.94 -1.32
N HIS A 253 6.49 -20.91 -1.70
CA HIS A 253 7.32 -19.70 -1.63
C HIS A 253 7.49 -19.08 -3.02
N THR A 254 7.21 -17.79 -3.15
CA THR A 254 7.56 -16.98 -4.32
C THR A 254 8.65 -15.99 -3.93
N PHE A 255 9.85 -16.17 -4.48
CA PHE A 255 10.97 -15.28 -4.23
C PHE A 255 10.94 -14.08 -5.16
N VAL A 256 11.05 -12.88 -4.55
CA VAL A 256 11.14 -11.60 -5.25
C VAL A 256 12.45 -10.91 -4.89
N TYR A 257 13.20 -10.52 -5.89
CA TYR A 257 14.49 -9.83 -5.72
C TYR A 257 14.72 -8.82 -6.84
N THR A 258 15.57 -7.84 -6.58
CA THR A 258 16.06 -6.90 -7.58
C THR A 258 17.26 -7.49 -8.29
N GLU A 259 17.26 -7.49 -9.64
CA GLU A 259 18.39 -7.98 -10.43
C GLU A 259 19.63 -7.11 -10.26
N GLU A 260 19.43 -5.79 -10.18
CA GLU A 260 20.48 -4.80 -9.97
C GLU A 260 20.12 -3.87 -8.81
N ASN A 261 21.10 -3.50 -8.01
CA ASN A 261 20.96 -2.51 -6.96
C ASN A 261 21.77 -1.25 -7.32
N ASP A 262 21.19 -0.07 -7.14
CA ASP A 262 21.84 1.22 -7.40
C ASP A 262 23.08 1.45 -6.52
N ARG A 263 23.13 0.81 -5.36
CA ARG A 263 24.20 0.96 -4.38
C ARG A 263 24.94 -0.33 -4.14
N LYS A 264 26.28 -0.22 -4.13
CA LYS A 264 27.16 -1.31 -3.73
C LYS A 264 27.81 -0.95 -2.40
N VAL A 265 27.62 -1.79 -1.40
CA VAL A 265 28.27 -1.68 -0.08
C VAL A 265 29.35 -2.75 0.01
N ARG A 266 30.59 -2.33 0.20
CA ARG A 266 31.71 -3.25 0.35
C ARG A 266 31.83 -3.68 1.81
N VAL A 267 31.87 -4.97 2.04
CA VAL A 267 32.27 -5.53 3.34
C VAL A 267 33.80 -5.40 3.46
N PRO A 268 34.32 -4.76 4.51
CA PRO A 268 35.78 -4.71 4.71
C PRO A 268 36.34 -6.13 4.84
N GLU A 269 37.55 -6.32 4.32
CA GLU A 269 38.32 -7.52 4.63
C GLU A 269 38.53 -7.56 6.14
N ASN A 270 38.35 -8.73 6.75
CA ASN A 270 38.53 -8.89 8.20
C ASN A 270 39.91 -8.35 8.62
N PRO A 271 39.99 -7.61 9.72
CA PRO A 271 41.27 -7.14 10.27
C PRO A 271 42.12 -8.29 10.74
#